data_a5ac0f43562e4bf27f08e17372f5f6fc
#
_entry.id   a5ac0f43562e4bf27f08e17372f5f6fc
#
_cell.length_a   1.000
_cell.length_b   1.000
_cell.length_c   1.000
_cell.angle_alpha   90.00
_cell.angle_beta   90.00
_cell.angle_gamma   90.00
#
_symmetry.space_group_name_H-M   'P 1'
#
loop_
_entity.id
_entity.type
_entity.pdbx_description
1 polymer ?
#
loop_
_entity_poly.entity_id
_entity_poly.type
_entity_poly.pdbx_seq_one_letter_code
_entity_poly.pdbx_strand_id
1 'polypeptide(L)'
;LAERYDVRIFNDEIHAPFVFEGRHIPYPTISEAAAQQSMTATSASKSFNIPGTKCAQVLLTNPADREMWAERAEWSEHQTATIGAIATTTAYNEGDPWFQDALSYVRRNLGLFDEQMSTRFSGVGYIRPRGTYIAWLDFGPLGIDDPAAYFLEKAKVALTDGRSCGRAGAGCVRVNMAMPYPLLVDCLNRMHDALQADGLL
;
A
#
# COMPACT_ATOMS: atom_id res chain seq x y z
N LEU A 1 6.71 19.82 -12.62
CA LEU A 1 5.36 20.33 -12.36
C LEU A 1 5.33 21.16 -11.07
N ALA A 2 5.82 20.63 -9.93
CA ALA A 2 5.78 21.33 -8.64
C ALA A 2 6.41 22.72 -8.72
N GLU A 3 7.63 22.85 -9.27
CA GLU A 3 8.28 24.15 -9.49
C GLU A 3 7.47 25.07 -10.41
N ARG A 4 6.94 24.51 -11.51
CA ARG A 4 6.19 25.29 -12.51
C ARG A 4 4.92 25.93 -11.95
N TYR A 5 4.28 25.25 -11.00
CA TYR A 5 2.99 25.66 -10.43
C TYR A 5 3.08 26.11 -8.98
N ASP A 6 4.31 26.19 -8.44
CA ASP A 6 4.57 26.53 -7.04
C ASP A 6 3.73 25.69 -6.06
N VAL A 7 3.73 24.36 -6.27
CA VAL A 7 2.93 23.42 -5.47
C VAL A 7 3.81 22.66 -4.50
N ARG A 8 3.38 22.59 -3.25
CA ARG A 8 4.00 21.75 -2.23
C ARG A 8 3.59 20.29 -2.41
N ILE A 9 4.51 19.38 -2.17
CA ILE A 9 4.30 17.93 -2.26
C ILE A 9 4.30 17.34 -0.87
N PHE A 10 3.21 16.68 -0.50
CA PHE A 10 3.20 15.75 0.64
C PHE A 10 3.40 14.33 0.10
N ASN A 11 4.51 13.72 0.43
CA ASN A 11 4.93 12.43 -0.08
C ASN A 11 4.77 11.35 0.99
N ASP A 12 3.87 10.39 0.77
CA ASP A 12 3.68 9.25 1.67
C ASP A 12 4.53 8.07 1.19
N GLU A 13 5.60 7.76 1.92
CA GLU A 13 6.53 6.66 1.62
C GLU A 13 6.38 5.47 2.57
N ILE A 14 5.23 5.31 3.21
CA ILE A 14 5.00 4.25 4.20
C ILE A 14 5.18 2.83 3.63
N HIS A 15 5.00 2.65 2.31
CA HIS A 15 5.21 1.39 1.60
C HIS A 15 6.63 1.23 1.01
N ALA A 16 7.52 2.20 1.18
CA ALA A 16 8.88 2.18 0.65
C ALA A 16 9.69 0.90 0.95
N PRO A 17 9.57 0.25 2.13
CA PRO A 17 10.30 -0.99 2.40
C PRO A 17 9.87 -2.19 1.55
N PHE A 18 8.64 -2.19 1.02
CA PHE A 18 8.11 -3.29 0.21
C PHE A 18 8.48 -3.12 -1.26
N VAL A 19 9.74 -3.28 -1.61
CA VAL A 19 10.21 -3.27 -3.00
C VAL A 19 10.54 -4.68 -3.45
N PHE A 20 9.91 -5.14 -4.54
CA PHE A 20 10.14 -6.46 -5.12
C PHE A 20 11.10 -6.42 -6.31
N GLU A 21 11.09 -5.31 -7.07
CA GLU A 21 11.92 -5.09 -8.24
C GLU A 21 12.55 -3.70 -8.22
N GLY A 22 13.88 -3.63 -8.39
CA GLY A 22 14.63 -2.38 -8.35
C GLY A 22 14.87 -1.89 -6.92
N ARG A 23 14.78 -0.58 -6.72
CA ARG A 23 14.95 0.07 -5.41
C ARG A 23 13.97 1.23 -5.26
N HIS A 24 13.57 1.52 -4.02
CA HIS A 24 12.88 2.76 -3.71
C HIS A 24 13.82 3.96 -3.88
N ILE A 25 13.30 5.04 -4.45
CA ILE A 25 13.99 6.31 -4.56
C ILE A 25 13.18 7.32 -3.75
N PRO A 26 13.68 7.76 -2.57
CA PRO A 26 12.98 8.74 -1.76
C PRO A 26 12.76 10.04 -2.55
N TYR A 27 11.53 10.55 -2.54
CA TYR A 27 11.16 11.71 -3.36
C TYR A 27 12.08 12.92 -3.18
N PRO A 28 12.47 13.34 -1.96
CA PRO A 28 13.33 14.51 -1.77
C PRO A 28 14.75 14.33 -2.32
N THR A 29 15.16 13.12 -2.70
CA THR A 29 16.49 12.84 -3.26
C THR A 29 16.56 12.98 -4.79
N ILE A 30 15.43 13.23 -5.46
CA ILE A 30 15.36 13.30 -6.92
C ILE A 30 16.03 14.57 -7.45
N SER A 31 15.85 15.70 -6.76
CA SER A 31 16.44 16.99 -7.11
C SER A 31 16.41 17.95 -5.92
N GLU A 32 17.17 19.04 -6.01
CA GLU A 32 17.12 20.11 -5.01
C GLU A 32 15.68 20.70 -4.89
N ALA A 33 15.01 20.91 -6.01
CA ALA A 33 13.62 21.37 -6.01
C ALA A 33 12.68 20.39 -5.28
N ALA A 34 12.86 19.07 -5.49
CA ALA A 34 12.10 18.07 -4.76
C ALA A 34 12.35 18.15 -3.25
N ALA A 35 13.62 18.33 -2.83
CA ALA A 35 13.96 18.51 -1.44
C ALA A 35 13.35 19.77 -0.81
N GLN A 36 13.31 20.88 -1.57
CA GLN A 36 12.78 22.15 -1.08
C GLN A 36 11.25 22.23 -1.05
N GLN A 37 10.57 21.47 -1.92
CA GLN A 37 9.12 21.56 -2.07
C GLN A 37 8.35 20.40 -1.43
N SER A 38 9.01 19.46 -0.76
CA SER A 38 8.34 18.28 -0.22
C SER A 38 8.45 18.14 1.30
N MET A 39 7.44 17.47 1.84
CA MET A 39 7.45 16.84 3.16
C MET A 39 7.21 15.35 2.95
N THR A 40 8.02 14.50 3.58
CA THR A 40 7.89 13.04 3.45
C THR A 40 7.37 12.45 4.74
N ALA A 41 6.30 11.67 4.66
CA ALA A 41 5.79 10.89 5.77
C ALA A 41 6.14 9.42 5.62
N THR A 42 6.49 8.77 6.73
CA THR A 42 6.74 7.34 6.81
C THR A 42 6.38 6.77 8.17
N SER A 43 6.38 5.46 8.32
CA SER A 43 6.11 4.80 9.60
C SER A 43 6.56 3.33 9.55
N ALA A 44 6.97 2.78 10.68
CA ALA A 44 7.17 1.36 10.86
C ALA A 44 5.85 0.53 10.82
N SER A 45 4.70 1.19 10.86
CA SER A 45 3.40 0.53 11.04
C SER A 45 3.04 -0.47 9.94
N LYS A 46 3.46 -0.24 8.70
CA LYS A 46 3.20 -1.17 7.58
C LYS A 46 4.27 -2.27 7.49
N SER A 47 5.54 -1.88 7.55
CA SER A 47 6.66 -2.82 7.43
C SER A 47 6.73 -3.81 8.59
N PHE A 48 6.36 -3.39 9.79
CA PHE A 48 6.43 -4.24 10.99
C PHE A 48 5.06 -4.64 11.56
N ASN A 49 3.98 -4.37 10.82
CA ASN A 49 2.61 -4.74 11.21
C ASN A 49 2.19 -4.21 12.60
N ILE A 50 2.55 -2.96 12.91
CA ILE A 50 2.25 -2.30 14.18
C ILE A 50 1.38 -1.02 14.04
N PRO A 51 0.32 -1.01 13.20
CA PRO A 51 -0.46 0.22 12.97
C PRO A 51 -1.19 0.71 14.22
N GLY A 52 -1.47 -0.20 15.18
CA GLY A 52 -2.14 0.13 16.43
C GLY A 52 -1.31 1.00 17.38
N THR A 53 0.01 1.05 17.19
CA THR A 53 0.92 1.84 18.05
C THR A 53 0.92 3.34 17.74
N LYS A 54 0.30 3.77 16.62
CA LYS A 54 0.06 5.19 16.27
C LYS A 54 1.31 6.06 16.33
N CYS A 55 2.37 5.66 15.62
CA CYS A 55 3.61 6.43 15.49
C CYS A 55 4.00 6.57 14.02
N ALA A 56 4.24 7.79 13.58
CA ALA A 56 4.72 8.10 12.24
C ALA A 56 5.84 9.15 12.33
N GLN A 57 6.62 9.27 11.30
CA GLN A 57 7.70 10.24 11.17
C GLN A 57 7.42 11.16 10.00
N VAL A 58 7.71 12.44 10.17
CA VAL A 58 7.72 13.43 9.08
C VAL A 58 9.17 13.87 8.87
N LEU A 59 9.67 13.73 7.65
CA LEU A 59 10.99 14.16 7.26
C LEU A 59 10.88 15.51 6.53
N LEU A 60 11.56 16.50 7.07
CA LEU A 60 11.56 17.88 6.59
C LEU A 60 12.95 18.21 6.04
N THR A 61 13.08 18.30 4.74
CA THR A 61 14.35 18.63 4.06
C THR A 61 14.53 20.13 3.86
N ASN A 62 13.43 20.91 3.78
CA ASN A 62 13.44 22.35 3.67
C ASN A 62 13.66 23.01 5.06
N PRO A 63 14.63 23.95 5.21
CA PRO A 63 14.85 24.67 6.48
C PRO A 63 13.63 25.44 6.99
N ALA A 64 12.89 26.13 6.10
CA ALA A 64 11.69 26.89 6.50
C ALA A 64 10.58 25.97 7.04
N ASP A 65 10.45 24.76 6.52
CA ASP A 65 9.51 23.76 7.07
C ASP A 65 9.91 23.31 8.46
N ARG A 66 11.21 23.16 8.72
CA ARG A 66 11.71 22.81 10.07
C ARG A 66 11.44 23.91 11.08
N GLU A 67 11.64 25.17 10.69
CA GLU A 67 11.32 26.32 11.54
C GLU A 67 9.82 26.38 11.85
N MET A 68 8.98 26.31 10.83
CA MET A 68 7.53 26.27 10.99
C MET A 68 7.08 25.10 11.86
N TRP A 69 7.67 23.92 11.68
CA TRP A 69 7.35 22.72 12.46
C TRP A 69 7.73 22.93 13.93
N ALA A 70 8.92 23.45 14.22
CA ALA A 70 9.37 23.72 15.58
C ALA A 70 8.44 24.68 16.34
N GLU A 71 7.80 25.61 15.63
CA GLU A 71 6.86 26.57 16.24
C GLU A 71 5.44 26.00 16.44
N ARG A 72 5.01 25.06 15.62
CA ARG A 72 3.57 24.70 15.50
C ARG A 72 3.25 23.25 15.75
N ALA A 73 4.24 22.35 15.75
CA ALA A 73 4.01 20.93 15.80
C ALA A 73 3.82 20.35 17.21
N GLU A 74 4.01 21.13 18.25
CA GLU A 74 3.90 20.67 19.64
C GLU A 74 2.65 19.82 19.88
N TRP A 75 1.49 20.32 19.42
CA TRP A 75 0.23 19.57 19.54
C TRP A 75 0.23 18.25 18.77
N SER A 76 0.80 18.20 17.57
CA SER A 76 0.86 16.99 16.75
C SER A 76 1.82 15.95 17.32
N GLU A 77 2.94 16.40 17.89
CA GLU A 77 3.95 15.53 18.51
C GLU A 77 3.46 14.92 19.81
N HIS A 78 2.74 15.68 20.64
CA HIS A 78 2.18 15.21 21.91
C HIS A 78 1.14 14.07 21.75
N GLN A 79 0.57 13.89 20.56
CA GLN A 79 -0.38 12.81 20.31
C GLN A 79 0.29 11.47 19.97
N THR A 80 1.61 11.45 19.79
CA THR A 80 2.35 10.21 19.56
C THR A 80 2.37 9.37 20.84
N ALA A 81 1.84 8.14 20.75
CA ALA A 81 1.83 7.22 21.88
C ALA A 81 3.27 6.82 22.27
N THR A 82 3.62 6.91 23.54
CA THR A 82 4.95 6.51 24.05
C THR A 82 5.30 5.07 23.63
N ILE A 83 4.34 4.14 23.74
CA ILE A 83 4.55 2.77 23.29
C ILE A 83 4.81 2.68 21.77
N GLY A 84 4.24 3.61 21.00
CA GLY A 84 4.48 3.70 19.55
C GLY A 84 5.89 4.13 19.22
N ALA A 85 6.43 5.11 19.95
CA ALA A 85 7.81 5.55 19.78
C ALA A 85 8.80 4.43 20.15
N ILE A 86 8.57 3.73 21.27
CA ILE A 86 9.39 2.57 21.70
C ILE A 86 9.33 1.47 20.64
N ALA A 87 8.13 1.06 20.22
CA ALA A 87 7.93 0.00 19.24
C ALA A 87 8.59 0.34 17.89
N THR A 88 8.46 1.57 17.43
CA THR A 88 9.08 2.03 16.17
C THR A 88 10.61 2.02 16.29
N THR A 89 11.17 2.49 17.39
CA THR A 89 12.62 2.48 17.62
C THR A 89 13.17 1.05 17.63
N THR A 90 12.51 0.14 18.36
CA THR A 90 12.89 -1.28 18.39
C THR A 90 12.77 -1.91 17.00
N ALA A 91 11.67 -1.64 16.29
CA ALA A 91 11.46 -2.18 14.94
C ALA A 91 12.58 -1.76 13.98
N TYR A 92 13.00 -0.50 14.00
CA TYR A 92 14.05 -0.02 13.10
C TYR A 92 15.45 -0.50 13.52
N ASN A 93 15.71 -0.69 14.80
CA ASN A 93 17.04 -1.11 15.27
C ASN A 93 17.24 -2.62 15.25
N GLU A 94 16.18 -3.41 15.48
CA GLU A 94 16.30 -4.84 15.77
C GLU A 94 15.37 -5.69 14.88
N GLY A 95 14.41 -5.08 14.16
CA GLY A 95 13.35 -5.80 13.45
C GLY A 95 13.71 -6.30 12.05
N ASP A 96 14.90 -5.99 11.52
CA ASP A 96 15.24 -6.35 10.13
C ASP A 96 15.12 -7.86 9.84
N PRO A 97 15.58 -8.79 10.67
CA PRO A 97 15.41 -10.22 10.39
C PRO A 97 13.95 -10.62 10.20
N TRP A 98 13.07 -10.16 11.08
CA TRP A 98 11.63 -10.40 10.97
C TRP A 98 11.06 -9.78 9.68
N PHE A 99 11.49 -8.56 9.34
CA PHE A 99 11.01 -7.89 8.13
C PHE A 99 11.43 -8.62 6.86
N GLN A 100 12.66 -9.16 6.78
CA GLN A 100 13.12 -9.93 5.64
C GLN A 100 12.30 -11.22 5.45
N ASP A 101 11.93 -11.89 6.54
CA ASP A 101 11.06 -13.07 6.50
C ASP A 101 9.66 -12.68 6.01
N ALA A 102 9.08 -11.59 6.53
CA ALA A 102 7.80 -11.06 6.11
C ALA A 102 7.80 -10.65 4.63
N LEU A 103 8.86 -9.96 4.17
CA LEU A 103 9.03 -9.55 2.79
C LEU A 103 9.11 -10.77 1.85
N SER A 104 9.86 -11.81 2.26
CA SER A 104 9.96 -13.06 1.51
C SER A 104 8.62 -13.78 1.43
N TYR A 105 7.85 -13.76 2.52
CA TYR A 105 6.51 -14.32 2.56
C TYR A 105 5.55 -13.59 1.61
N VAL A 106 5.54 -12.26 1.63
CA VAL A 106 4.70 -11.44 0.74
C VAL A 106 5.12 -11.63 -0.73
N ARG A 107 6.42 -11.75 -0.99
CA ARG A 107 6.93 -12.03 -2.35
C ARG A 107 6.43 -13.38 -2.87
N ARG A 108 6.36 -14.41 -2.02
CA ARG A 108 5.75 -15.70 -2.37
C ARG A 108 4.27 -15.56 -2.70
N ASN A 109 3.52 -14.79 -1.91
CA ASN A 109 2.12 -14.52 -2.16
C ASN A 109 1.91 -13.77 -3.49
N LEU A 110 2.78 -12.81 -3.80
CA LEU A 110 2.78 -12.12 -5.09
C LEU A 110 2.99 -13.10 -6.26
N GLY A 111 3.93 -14.03 -6.13
CA GLY A 111 4.16 -15.07 -7.16
C GLY A 111 2.92 -15.93 -7.42
N LEU A 112 2.24 -16.38 -6.37
CA LEU A 112 0.96 -17.07 -6.48
C LEU A 112 -0.09 -16.20 -7.18
N PHE A 113 -0.20 -14.95 -6.76
CA PHE A 113 -1.18 -14.02 -7.30
C PHE A 113 -0.98 -13.81 -8.81
N ASP A 114 0.26 -13.58 -9.24
CA ASP A 114 0.61 -13.44 -10.66
C ASP A 114 0.25 -14.70 -11.48
N GLU A 115 0.57 -15.87 -10.96
CA GLU A 115 0.22 -17.15 -11.58
C GLU A 115 -1.31 -17.28 -11.76
N GLN A 116 -2.06 -17.00 -10.70
CA GLN A 116 -3.52 -17.10 -10.74
C GLN A 116 -4.13 -16.08 -11.73
N MET A 117 -3.67 -14.82 -11.70
CA MET A 117 -4.15 -13.80 -12.63
C MET A 117 -3.87 -14.17 -14.09
N SER A 118 -2.68 -14.70 -14.39
CA SER A 118 -2.29 -15.05 -15.75
C SER A 118 -2.98 -16.31 -16.29
N THR A 119 -3.35 -17.25 -15.40
CA THR A 119 -3.87 -18.58 -15.84
C THR A 119 -5.37 -18.74 -15.69
N ARG A 120 -5.98 -18.03 -14.72
CA ARG A 120 -7.38 -18.28 -14.34
C ARG A 120 -8.30 -17.07 -14.44
N PHE A 121 -7.77 -15.84 -14.38
CA PHE A 121 -8.57 -14.63 -14.37
C PHE A 121 -8.50 -13.90 -15.73
N SER A 122 -8.86 -14.61 -16.80
CA SER A 122 -8.85 -14.04 -18.15
C SER A 122 -9.78 -12.83 -18.24
N GLY A 123 -9.30 -11.74 -18.85
CA GLY A 123 -10.08 -10.51 -19.03
C GLY A 123 -10.05 -9.57 -17.82
N VAL A 124 -9.54 -9.97 -16.65
CA VAL A 124 -9.35 -9.07 -15.52
C VAL A 124 -8.12 -8.18 -15.75
N GLY A 125 -8.30 -6.87 -15.62
CA GLY A 125 -7.18 -5.93 -15.70
C GLY A 125 -6.27 -6.06 -14.47
N TYR A 126 -5.02 -6.45 -14.69
CA TYR A 126 -4.01 -6.58 -13.64
C TYR A 126 -2.63 -6.16 -14.14
N ILE A 127 -1.96 -5.35 -13.35
CA ILE A 127 -0.54 -5.02 -13.55
C ILE A 127 0.21 -5.46 -12.30
N ARG A 128 1.20 -6.33 -12.49
CA ARG A 128 2.04 -6.80 -11.40
C ARG A 128 2.69 -5.64 -10.66
N PRO A 129 2.49 -5.50 -9.34
CA PRO A 129 3.14 -4.46 -8.56
C PRO A 129 4.65 -4.73 -8.42
N ARG A 130 5.46 -3.72 -8.68
CA ARG A 130 6.92 -3.76 -8.44
C ARG A 130 7.30 -3.50 -6.99
N GLY A 131 6.35 -3.08 -6.20
CA GLY A 131 6.45 -2.82 -4.76
C GLY A 131 5.06 -2.81 -4.14
N THR A 132 4.98 -2.72 -2.83
CA THR A 132 3.77 -2.87 -2.00
C THR A 132 3.15 -4.27 -2.02
N TYR A 133 2.39 -4.60 -0.99
CA TYR A 133 1.62 -5.84 -0.89
C TYR A 133 0.16 -5.68 -1.32
N ILE A 134 -0.12 -4.65 -2.10
CA ILE A 134 -1.46 -4.33 -2.60
C ILE A 134 -1.49 -4.62 -4.10
N ALA A 135 -2.42 -5.46 -4.53
CA ALA A 135 -2.77 -5.64 -5.92
C ALA A 135 -4.01 -4.81 -6.27
N TRP A 136 -4.05 -4.32 -7.49
CA TRP A 136 -5.18 -3.59 -8.06
C TRP A 136 -5.76 -4.40 -9.21
N LEU A 137 -7.05 -4.71 -9.14
CA LEU A 137 -7.76 -5.48 -10.15
C LEU A 137 -8.89 -4.65 -10.76
N ASP A 138 -8.96 -4.62 -12.08
CA ASP A 138 -10.02 -3.98 -12.84
C ASP A 138 -10.94 -5.05 -13.47
N PHE A 139 -12.19 -5.05 -13.04
CA PHE A 139 -13.26 -5.96 -13.53
C PHE A 139 -14.19 -5.27 -14.53
N GLY A 140 -13.95 -4.03 -14.90
CA GLY A 140 -14.70 -3.32 -15.93
C GLY A 140 -14.74 -4.07 -17.27
N PRO A 141 -13.63 -4.69 -17.73
CA PRO A 141 -13.66 -5.52 -18.96
C PRO A 141 -14.61 -6.73 -18.90
N LEU A 142 -14.95 -7.22 -17.71
CA LEU A 142 -15.94 -8.28 -17.48
C LEU A 142 -17.37 -7.74 -17.25
N GLY A 143 -17.58 -6.43 -17.34
CA GLY A 143 -18.88 -5.80 -17.14
C GLY A 143 -19.33 -5.74 -15.67
N ILE A 144 -18.40 -5.85 -14.70
CA ILE A 144 -18.73 -5.78 -13.27
C ILE A 144 -18.48 -4.37 -12.77
N ASP A 145 -19.53 -3.58 -12.58
CA ASP A 145 -19.44 -2.20 -12.13
C ASP A 145 -19.10 -2.04 -10.64
N ASP A 146 -19.51 -3.02 -9.82
CA ASP A 146 -19.26 -3.04 -8.36
C ASP A 146 -18.65 -4.38 -7.95
N PRO A 147 -17.37 -4.62 -8.24
CA PRO A 147 -16.73 -5.89 -7.92
C PRO A 147 -16.57 -6.12 -6.42
N ALA A 148 -16.52 -5.09 -5.58
CA ALA A 148 -16.46 -5.26 -4.13
C ALA A 148 -17.77 -5.87 -3.59
N ALA A 149 -18.92 -5.35 -3.99
CA ALA A 149 -20.23 -5.91 -3.64
C ALA A 149 -20.42 -7.30 -4.25
N TYR A 150 -20.04 -7.47 -5.53
CA TYR A 150 -20.13 -8.75 -6.22
C TYR A 150 -19.40 -9.87 -5.47
N PHE A 151 -18.13 -9.69 -5.13
CA PHE A 151 -17.36 -10.72 -4.45
C PHE A 151 -17.79 -10.91 -2.99
N LEU A 152 -18.25 -9.86 -2.31
CA LEU A 152 -18.82 -10.01 -0.98
C LEU A 152 -20.07 -10.90 -1.00
N GLU A 153 -20.95 -10.69 -1.96
CA GLU A 153 -22.19 -11.45 -2.10
C GLU A 153 -21.95 -12.88 -2.59
N LYS A 154 -21.24 -13.03 -3.71
CA LYS A 154 -21.09 -14.31 -4.43
C LYS A 154 -19.99 -15.19 -3.85
N ALA A 155 -18.85 -14.60 -3.53
CA ALA A 155 -17.67 -15.31 -3.06
C ALA A 155 -17.48 -15.26 -1.53
N LYS A 156 -18.21 -14.42 -0.81
CA LYS A 156 -17.97 -14.12 0.63
C LYS A 156 -16.54 -13.64 0.88
N VAL A 157 -15.99 -12.88 -0.08
CA VAL A 157 -14.67 -12.25 -0.01
C VAL A 157 -14.86 -10.74 0.07
N ALA A 158 -14.43 -10.14 1.19
CA ALA A 158 -14.47 -8.71 1.40
C ALA A 158 -13.20 -8.05 0.82
N LEU A 159 -13.38 -7.21 -0.18
CA LEU A 159 -12.30 -6.45 -0.83
C LEU A 159 -12.49 -4.95 -0.60
N THR A 160 -11.41 -4.18 -0.73
CA THR A 160 -11.55 -2.72 -0.70
C THR A 160 -12.09 -2.24 -2.04
N ASP A 161 -13.23 -1.55 -2.02
CA ASP A 161 -13.82 -0.92 -3.20
C ASP A 161 -12.87 0.15 -3.76
N GLY A 162 -12.55 0.06 -5.05
CA GLY A 162 -11.67 1.01 -5.73
C GLY A 162 -12.22 2.43 -5.72
N ARG A 163 -13.54 2.64 -5.70
CA ARG A 163 -14.18 3.97 -5.59
C ARG A 163 -13.77 4.71 -4.31
N SER A 164 -13.44 4.00 -3.24
CA SER A 164 -12.91 4.60 -2.00
C SER A 164 -11.53 5.24 -2.20
N CYS A 165 -10.82 4.88 -3.26
CA CYS A 165 -9.52 5.41 -3.65
C CYS A 165 -9.60 6.54 -4.70
N GLY A 166 -10.80 6.89 -5.16
CA GLY A 166 -11.05 7.95 -6.14
C GLY A 166 -11.93 7.50 -7.30
N ARG A 167 -12.40 8.46 -8.10
CA ARG A 167 -13.33 8.21 -9.21
C ARG A 167 -12.79 7.22 -10.26
N ALA A 168 -11.49 7.22 -10.49
CA ALA A 168 -10.85 6.29 -11.43
C ALA A 168 -10.85 4.83 -10.95
N GLY A 169 -11.24 4.57 -9.69
CA GLY A 169 -11.35 3.22 -9.12
C GLY A 169 -12.70 2.55 -9.33
N ALA A 170 -13.63 3.15 -10.08
CA ALA A 170 -14.87 2.49 -10.46
C ALA A 170 -14.59 1.20 -11.24
N GLY A 171 -15.30 0.12 -10.96
CA GLY A 171 -15.04 -1.20 -11.55
C GLY A 171 -13.80 -1.94 -11.00
N CYS A 172 -13.09 -1.34 -10.05
CA CYS A 172 -11.87 -1.91 -9.51
C CYS A 172 -12.00 -2.32 -8.04
N VAL A 173 -11.10 -3.22 -7.62
CA VAL A 173 -10.89 -3.55 -6.21
C VAL A 173 -9.41 -3.56 -5.85
N ARG A 174 -9.13 -3.26 -4.58
CA ARG A 174 -7.82 -3.38 -3.98
C ARG A 174 -7.75 -4.65 -3.15
N VAL A 175 -6.79 -5.51 -3.46
CA VAL A 175 -6.54 -6.78 -2.77
C VAL A 175 -5.28 -6.66 -1.92
N ASN A 176 -5.38 -6.99 -0.63
CA ASN A 176 -4.22 -7.07 0.26
C ASN A 176 -3.62 -8.48 0.17
N MET A 177 -2.38 -8.59 -0.31
CA MET A 177 -1.67 -9.87 -0.42
C MET A 177 -0.86 -10.24 0.83
N ALA A 178 -0.72 -9.34 1.81
CA ALA A 178 -0.04 -9.59 3.08
C ALA A 178 -0.98 -10.32 4.06
N MET A 179 -1.37 -11.53 3.68
CA MET A 179 -2.23 -12.42 4.48
C MET A 179 -1.65 -13.84 4.48
N PRO A 180 -2.12 -14.73 5.37
CA PRO A 180 -1.71 -16.13 5.33
C PRO A 180 -1.92 -16.77 3.96
N TYR A 181 -0.90 -17.46 3.44
CA TYR A 181 -0.92 -18.07 2.10
C TYR A 181 -2.15 -18.95 1.85
N PRO A 182 -2.58 -19.84 2.78
CA PRO A 182 -3.77 -20.66 2.56
C PRO A 182 -5.06 -19.83 2.41
N LEU A 183 -5.16 -18.70 3.12
CA LEU A 183 -6.30 -17.80 3.00
C LEU A 183 -6.30 -17.07 1.66
N LEU A 184 -5.14 -16.66 1.16
CA LEU A 184 -5.03 -16.05 -0.17
C LEU A 184 -5.47 -17.05 -1.25
N VAL A 185 -5.03 -18.31 -1.16
CA VAL A 185 -5.46 -19.39 -2.06
C VAL A 185 -6.99 -19.57 -2.02
N ASP A 186 -7.57 -19.66 -0.82
CA ASP A 186 -9.02 -19.81 -0.65
C ASP A 186 -9.79 -18.62 -1.24
N CYS A 187 -9.37 -17.39 -0.94
CA CYS A 187 -9.97 -16.19 -1.50
C CYS A 187 -9.97 -16.19 -3.04
N LEU A 188 -8.83 -16.50 -3.66
CA LEU A 188 -8.70 -16.52 -5.11
C LEU A 188 -9.55 -17.64 -5.73
N ASN A 189 -9.62 -18.82 -5.12
CA ASN A 189 -10.48 -19.91 -5.59
C ASN A 189 -11.95 -19.49 -5.55
N ARG A 190 -12.42 -18.95 -4.45
CA ARG A 190 -13.81 -18.51 -4.29
C ARG A 190 -14.18 -17.37 -5.25
N MET A 191 -13.26 -16.44 -5.49
CA MET A 191 -13.47 -15.39 -6.49
C MET A 191 -13.58 -15.97 -7.90
N HIS A 192 -12.69 -16.88 -8.25
CA HIS A 192 -12.71 -17.54 -9.55
C HIS A 192 -14.00 -18.36 -9.76
N ASP A 193 -14.40 -19.17 -8.78
CA ASP A 193 -15.59 -20.02 -8.85
C ASP A 193 -16.86 -19.18 -9.01
N ALA A 194 -16.94 -18.01 -8.36
CA ALA A 194 -18.05 -17.07 -8.52
C ALA A 194 -18.14 -16.52 -9.96
N LEU A 195 -16.99 -16.13 -10.55
CA LEU A 195 -16.94 -15.64 -11.93
C LEU A 195 -17.30 -16.74 -12.93
N GLN A 196 -16.82 -17.98 -12.74
CA GLN A 196 -17.18 -19.12 -13.57
C GLN A 196 -18.67 -19.46 -13.49
N ALA A 197 -19.25 -19.44 -12.28
CA ALA A 197 -20.66 -19.74 -12.09
C ALA A 197 -21.57 -18.74 -12.82
N ASP A 198 -21.15 -17.50 -12.98
CA ASP A 198 -21.88 -16.45 -13.71
C ASP A 198 -21.45 -16.37 -15.20
N GLY A 199 -20.56 -17.27 -15.69
CA GLY A 199 -20.12 -17.33 -17.08
C GLY A 199 -19.26 -16.15 -17.54
N LEU A 200 -18.49 -15.56 -16.61
CA LEU A 200 -17.63 -14.39 -16.85
C LEU A 200 -16.17 -14.76 -17.16
N LEU A 201 -15.79 -16.03 -16.97
CA LEU A 201 -14.48 -16.60 -17.31
C LEU A 201 -14.60 -17.79 -18.24
#